data_f63bb401d5421466a051da8a34de93aa
#
_entry.id   f63bb401d5421466a051da8a34de93aa
#
_cell.length_a   1.000
_cell.length_b   1.000
_cell.length_c   1.000
_cell.angle_alpha   90.00
_cell.angle_beta   90.00
_cell.angle_gamma   90.00
#
_symmetry.space_group_name_H-M   'P 1'
#
loop_
_entity.id
_entity.type
_entity.pdbx_description
1 polymer ?
#
loop_
_entity_poly.entity_id
_entity_poly.type
_entity_poly.pdbx_seq_one_letter_code
_entity_poly.pdbx_strand_id
1 'polypeptide(L)'
;MKRLVALVIAVVALTAPAATEAGGGPTVFAAASLTQVFPKIDKSARFSFAGSDQLALQIQQGAPADVYAAASPKYPQLLYHQGLLRKPVVFATNKLIVLVPRSNPGRIKSVYGLTRSGLKIVVGDASVPIGVYTKQILDTLGITAGVTKNVVSRETDVKGIVAKVALGEADAGFVYGTDAKPVASKTKIVRVPDWAQPPIRYQLAIVKASDHQAAAKRFVARVVSKAGRRTLAMAGFGLPRAPR
;
A
#
# COMPACT_ATOMS: atom_id res chain seq x y z
N MET A 1 -74.50 22.23 -36.76
CA MET A 1 -73.74 22.86 -35.64
C MET A 1 -72.72 21.76 -35.14
N LYS A 2 -71.49 21.85 -35.61
CA LYS A 2 -70.38 20.88 -35.21
C LYS A 2 -69.54 21.63 -34.18
N ARG A 3 -69.50 21.10 -32.95
CA ARG A 3 -68.60 21.57 -31.86
C ARG A 3 -67.24 20.90 -31.98
N LEU A 4 -66.21 21.68 -32.27
CA LEU A 4 -64.81 21.26 -32.16
C LEU A 4 -64.43 21.24 -30.67
N VAL A 5 -64.00 20.10 -30.16
CA VAL A 5 -63.37 19.95 -28.86
C VAL A 5 -61.85 20.01 -29.08
N ALA A 6 -61.19 21.08 -28.63
CA ALA A 6 -59.73 21.20 -28.66
C ALA A 6 -59.17 20.43 -27.44
N LEU A 7 -58.35 19.41 -27.74
CA LEU A 7 -57.63 18.66 -26.74
C LEU A 7 -56.31 19.38 -26.44
N VAL A 8 -56.16 20.00 -25.28
CA VAL A 8 -54.91 20.59 -24.78
C VAL A 8 -54.06 19.48 -24.14
N ILE A 9 -52.97 19.09 -24.82
CA ILE A 9 -51.99 18.16 -24.28
C ILE A 9 -51.00 18.98 -23.44
N ALA A 10 -51.09 18.90 -22.11
CA ALA A 10 -50.11 19.44 -21.17
C ALA A 10 -48.88 18.53 -21.15
N VAL A 11 -47.76 19.00 -21.73
CA VAL A 11 -46.46 18.33 -21.60
C VAL A 11 -45.91 18.64 -20.20
N VAL A 12 -46.03 17.65 -19.30
CA VAL A 12 -45.34 17.71 -18.01
C VAL A 12 -43.86 17.33 -18.23
N ALA A 13 -42.98 18.32 -18.23
CA ALA A 13 -41.54 18.13 -18.24
C ALA A 13 -41.14 17.50 -16.90
N LEU A 14 -40.88 16.19 -16.89
CA LEU A 14 -40.26 15.51 -15.75
C LEU A 14 -38.80 15.99 -15.67
N THR A 15 -38.53 16.98 -14.83
CA THR A 15 -37.16 17.29 -14.40
C THR A 15 -36.71 16.19 -13.48
N ALA A 16 -35.88 15.24 -14.00
CA ALA A 16 -35.19 14.29 -13.17
C ALA A 16 -34.33 15.06 -12.14
N PRO A 17 -34.43 14.75 -10.84
CA PRO A 17 -33.54 15.36 -9.87
C PRO A 17 -32.13 14.95 -10.22
N ALA A 18 -31.22 15.91 -10.38
CA ALA A 18 -29.78 15.62 -10.44
C ALA A 18 -29.44 14.80 -9.20
N ALA A 19 -29.01 13.58 -9.41
CA ALA A 19 -28.53 12.73 -8.32
C ALA A 19 -27.40 13.48 -7.63
N THR A 20 -27.70 14.06 -6.48
CA THR A 20 -26.70 14.53 -5.54
C THR A 20 -25.86 13.31 -5.21
N GLU A 21 -24.61 13.26 -5.71
CA GLU A 21 -23.63 12.26 -5.27
C GLU A 21 -23.65 12.28 -3.74
N ALA A 22 -24.23 11.26 -3.13
CA ALA A 22 -24.19 11.08 -1.70
C ALA A 22 -22.71 11.10 -1.30
N GLY A 23 -22.32 12.09 -0.50
CA GLY A 23 -20.94 12.49 -0.19
C GLY A 23 -20.09 11.44 0.53
N GLY A 24 -20.00 10.25 -0.02
CA GLY A 24 -19.07 9.22 0.39
C GLY A 24 -17.68 9.48 -0.19
N GLY A 25 -16.64 9.41 0.64
CA GLY A 25 -15.26 9.45 0.16
C GLY A 25 -14.94 8.28 -0.77
N PRO A 26 -13.83 8.33 -1.52
CA PRO A 26 -13.46 7.29 -2.47
C PRO A 26 -13.12 5.97 -1.77
N THR A 27 -13.32 4.86 -2.47
CA THR A 27 -12.81 3.53 -2.10
C THR A 27 -11.35 3.41 -2.54
N VAL A 28 -10.44 3.28 -1.59
CA VAL A 28 -9.00 3.27 -1.83
C VAL A 28 -8.45 1.88 -1.52
N PHE A 29 -7.94 1.19 -2.54
CA PHE A 29 -7.17 -0.04 -2.38
C PHE A 29 -5.72 0.32 -2.14
N ALA A 30 -5.19 0.05 -0.94
CA ALA A 30 -3.89 0.53 -0.52
C ALA A 30 -3.03 -0.59 0.10
N ALA A 31 -1.74 -0.58 -0.22
CA ALA A 31 -0.77 -1.49 0.39
C ALA A 31 -0.88 -1.46 1.92
N ALA A 32 -0.78 -2.62 2.57
CA ALA A 32 -0.93 -2.81 4.01
C ALA A 32 -0.03 -1.89 4.86
N SER A 33 1.17 -1.52 4.35
CA SER A 33 2.07 -0.56 5.00
C SER A 33 1.51 0.88 5.10
N LEU A 34 0.43 1.21 4.37
CA LEU A 34 -0.22 2.53 4.37
C LEU A 34 -1.34 2.65 5.42
N THR A 35 -1.70 1.56 6.11
CA THR A 35 -2.80 1.49 7.10
C THR A 35 -2.73 2.59 8.15
N GLN A 36 -1.53 2.96 8.61
CA GLN A 36 -1.36 3.95 9.70
C GLN A 36 -1.38 5.41 9.21
N VAL A 37 -1.16 5.64 7.91
CA VAL A 37 -0.96 7.00 7.39
C VAL A 37 -2.12 7.51 6.53
N PHE A 38 -2.71 6.67 5.69
CA PHE A 38 -3.76 7.11 4.77
C PHE A 38 -5.04 7.60 5.47
N PRO A 39 -5.55 6.94 6.55
CA PRO A 39 -6.69 7.47 7.31
C PRO A 39 -6.43 8.83 7.98
N LYS A 40 -5.14 9.19 8.21
CA LYS A 40 -4.76 10.51 8.72
C LYS A 40 -4.75 11.60 7.63
N ILE A 41 -4.56 11.20 6.37
CA ILE A 41 -4.59 12.12 5.21
C ILE A 41 -6.03 12.41 4.79
N ASP A 42 -6.88 11.37 4.78
CA ASP A 42 -8.30 11.52 4.41
C ASP A 42 -9.18 10.56 5.22
N LYS A 43 -9.93 11.12 6.16
CA LYS A 43 -10.86 10.36 7.01
C LYS A 43 -12.17 9.98 6.30
N SER A 44 -12.47 10.63 5.18
CA SER A 44 -13.70 10.38 4.41
C SER A 44 -13.56 9.19 3.47
N ALA A 45 -12.33 8.79 3.12
CA ALA A 45 -12.08 7.66 2.23
C ALA A 45 -12.35 6.31 2.94
N ARG A 46 -12.86 5.35 2.18
CA ARG A 46 -12.97 3.95 2.59
C ARG A 46 -11.73 3.21 2.13
N PHE A 47 -11.10 2.43 3.02
CA PHE A 47 -9.84 1.76 2.72
C PHE A 47 -10.00 0.25 2.72
N SER A 48 -9.42 -0.41 1.71
CA SER A 48 -9.10 -1.83 1.72
C SER A 48 -7.58 -1.98 1.74
N PHE A 49 -7.04 -2.57 2.80
CA PHE A 49 -5.60 -2.75 2.98
C PHE A 49 -5.22 -4.22 2.82
N ALA A 50 -4.30 -4.52 1.89
CA ALA A 50 -3.77 -5.87 1.66
C ALA A 50 -2.41 -5.82 0.94
N GLY A 51 -1.91 -6.97 0.50
CA GLY A 51 -0.78 -7.05 -0.42
C GLY A 51 -1.07 -6.31 -1.73
N SER A 52 -0.07 -5.60 -2.26
CA SER A 52 -0.27 -4.83 -3.50
C SER A 52 -0.64 -5.71 -4.69
N ASP A 53 -0.14 -6.95 -4.73
CA ASP A 53 -0.47 -7.95 -5.74
C ASP A 53 -1.93 -8.40 -5.67
N GLN A 54 -2.43 -8.69 -4.47
CA GLN A 54 -3.81 -9.10 -4.22
C GLN A 54 -4.80 -8.00 -4.63
N LEU A 55 -4.51 -6.75 -4.25
CA LEU A 55 -5.35 -5.60 -4.63
C LEU A 55 -5.32 -5.34 -6.14
N ALA A 56 -4.17 -5.54 -6.78
CA ALA A 56 -4.06 -5.44 -8.23
C ALA A 56 -4.92 -6.49 -8.94
N LEU A 57 -4.88 -7.73 -8.47
CA LEU A 57 -5.71 -8.82 -8.98
C LEU A 57 -7.21 -8.52 -8.82
N GLN A 58 -7.62 -8.00 -7.66
CA GLN A 58 -9.01 -7.58 -7.44
C GLN A 58 -9.46 -6.52 -8.44
N ILE A 59 -8.59 -5.51 -8.75
CA ILE A 59 -8.90 -4.49 -9.77
C ILE A 59 -9.00 -5.11 -11.17
N GLN A 60 -8.13 -6.06 -11.51
CA GLN A 60 -8.23 -6.80 -12.78
C GLN A 60 -9.52 -7.59 -12.91
N GLN A 61 -10.06 -8.06 -11.78
CA GLN A 61 -11.34 -8.78 -11.70
C GLN A 61 -12.57 -7.86 -11.59
N GLY A 62 -12.37 -6.53 -11.70
CA GLY A 62 -13.46 -5.57 -11.71
C GLY A 62 -13.93 -5.11 -10.32
N ALA A 63 -13.15 -5.35 -9.25
CA ALA A 63 -13.52 -4.85 -7.92
C ALA A 63 -13.66 -3.30 -7.93
N PRO A 64 -14.69 -2.73 -7.25
CA PRO A 64 -15.03 -1.31 -7.32
C PRO A 64 -14.07 -0.45 -6.48
N ALA A 65 -12.85 -0.25 -6.97
CA ALA A 65 -11.88 0.66 -6.41
C ALA A 65 -11.87 1.99 -7.18
N ASP A 66 -11.69 3.10 -6.48
CA ASP A 66 -11.54 4.43 -7.06
C ASP A 66 -10.06 4.82 -7.21
N VAL A 67 -9.25 4.43 -6.22
CA VAL A 67 -7.81 4.68 -6.19
C VAL A 67 -7.06 3.40 -5.81
N TYR A 68 -5.94 3.17 -6.48
CA TYR A 68 -5.00 2.11 -6.13
C TYR A 68 -3.66 2.70 -5.68
N ALA A 69 -3.13 2.26 -4.53
CA ALA A 69 -1.86 2.71 -3.97
C ALA A 69 -0.99 1.51 -3.56
N ALA A 70 0.14 1.33 -4.22
CA ALA A 70 1.02 0.17 -4.07
C ALA A 70 2.38 0.53 -3.45
N ALA A 71 3.00 -0.43 -2.76
CA ALA A 71 4.32 -0.31 -2.17
C ALA A 71 5.47 -0.55 -3.18
N SER A 72 5.16 -0.73 -4.44
CA SER A 72 6.14 -0.81 -5.54
C SER A 72 5.55 -0.29 -6.84
N PRO A 73 6.38 0.06 -7.86
CA PRO A 73 5.89 0.45 -9.17
C PRO A 73 5.31 -0.72 -9.99
N LYS A 74 5.67 -1.97 -9.69
CA LYS A 74 5.36 -3.15 -10.52
C LYS A 74 3.87 -3.22 -10.92
N TYR A 75 2.99 -3.25 -9.93
CA TYR A 75 1.56 -3.45 -10.18
C TYR A 75 0.84 -2.21 -10.71
N PRO A 76 1.09 -0.97 -10.23
CA PRO A 76 0.52 0.21 -10.85
C PRO A 76 0.90 0.37 -12.33
N GLN A 77 2.16 0.06 -12.69
CA GLN A 77 2.59 0.10 -14.08
C GLN A 77 1.92 -0.99 -14.91
N LEU A 78 1.83 -2.23 -14.40
CA LEU A 78 1.12 -3.32 -15.05
C LEU A 78 -0.33 -2.92 -15.37
N LEU A 79 -1.09 -2.46 -14.36
CA LEU A 79 -2.49 -2.07 -14.53
C LEU A 79 -2.65 -0.84 -15.44
N TYR A 80 -1.68 0.08 -15.43
CA TYR A 80 -1.66 1.22 -16.35
C TYR A 80 -1.50 0.76 -17.82
N HIS A 81 -0.57 -0.15 -18.09
CA HIS A 81 -0.37 -0.71 -19.42
C HIS A 81 -1.57 -1.55 -19.91
N GLN A 82 -2.30 -2.17 -18.98
CA GLN A 82 -3.58 -2.84 -19.27
C GLN A 82 -4.74 -1.87 -19.48
N GLY A 83 -4.52 -0.57 -19.36
CA GLY A 83 -5.57 0.44 -19.53
C GLY A 83 -6.52 0.59 -18.34
N LEU A 84 -6.29 -0.09 -17.21
CA LEU A 84 -7.17 -0.08 -16.03
C LEU A 84 -6.95 1.14 -15.14
N LEU A 85 -5.74 1.70 -15.12
CA LEU A 85 -5.40 2.88 -14.31
C LEU A 85 -5.10 4.11 -15.18
N ARG A 86 -5.27 5.30 -14.59
CA ARG A 86 -4.62 6.51 -15.08
C ARG A 86 -3.11 6.43 -14.78
N LYS A 87 -2.31 7.34 -15.37
CA LYS A 87 -0.85 7.36 -15.17
C LYS A 87 -0.49 7.40 -13.68
N PRO A 88 0.29 6.42 -13.17
CA PRO A 88 0.68 6.37 -11.77
C PRO A 88 1.63 7.49 -11.38
N VAL A 89 1.51 7.94 -10.13
CA VAL A 89 2.36 9.00 -9.54
C VAL A 89 3.14 8.42 -8.36
N VAL A 90 4.45 8.67 -8.30
CA VAL A 90 5.28 8.35 -7.13
C VAL A 90 4.97 9.35 -6.03
N PHE A 91 4.53 8.88 -4.86
CA PHE A 91 4.15 9.77 -3.75
C PHE A 91 5.01 9.59 -2.49
N ALA A 92 5.67 8.44 -2.32
CA ALA A 92 6.53 8.16 -1.18
C ALA A 92 7.67 7.21 -1.54
N THR A 93 8.69 7.16 -0.67
CA THR A 93 9.76 6.17 -0.67
C THR A 93 9.86 5.52 0.71
N ASN A 94 10.58 4.41 0.83
CA ASN A 94 10.80 3.73 2.10
C ASN A 94 12.17 3.03 2.10
N LYS A 95 12.55 2.46 3.26
CA LYS A 95 13.68 1.54 3.42
C LYS A 95 13.21 0.30 4.14
N LEU A 96 13.84 -0.85 3.89
CA LEU A 96 13.62 -2.03 4.70
C LEU A 96 14.55 -2.05 5.91
N ILE A 97 14.03 -2.62 6.96
CA ILE A 97 14.74 -2.96 8.19
C ILE A 97 14.43 -4.42 8.55
N VAL A 98 15.24 -4.99 9.42
CA VAL A 98 14.88 -6.24 10.09
C VAL A 98 14.26 -5.89 11.44
N LEU A 99 13.06 -6.41 11.67
CA LEU A 99 12.36 -6.33 12.94
C LEU A 99 12.66 -7.60 13.74
N VAL A 100 12.93 -7.46 15.03
CA VAL A 100 13.12 -8.57 15.96
C VAL A 100 12.26 -8.33 17.21
N PRO A 101 11.82 -9.37 17.94
CA PRO A 101 11.16 -9.21 19.25
C PRO A 101 12.02 -8.38 20.18
N ARG A 102 11.41 -7.67 21.14
CA ARG A 102 12.14 -6.81 22.09
C ARG A 102 13.15 -7.59 22.94
N SER A 103 12.84 -8.83 23.32
CA SER A 103 13.73 -9.75 24.01
C SER A 103 14.89 -10.21 23.15
N ASN A 104 14.72 -10.23 21.81
CA ASN A 104 15.67 -10.71 20.81
C ASN A 104 16.21 -12.11 21.15
N PRO A 105 15.37 -13.15 21.25
CA PRO A 105 15.78 -14.49 21.62
C PRO A 105 16.81 -15.06 20.64
N GLY A 106 16.68 -14.71 19.35
CA GLY A 106 17.65 -15.04 18.31
C GLY A 106 18.99 -14.31 18.43
N ARG A 107 19.20 -13.39 19.38
CA ARG A 107 20.43 -12.60 19.56
C ARG A 107 20.96 -11.99 18.25
N ILE A 108 20.05 -11.48 17.41
CA ILE A 108 20.35 -10.94 16.08
C ILE A 108 20.83 -9.51 16.24
N LYS A 109 22.11 -9.23 15.93
CA LYS A 109 22.75 -7.92 16.06
C LYS A 109 22.98 -7.23 14.71
N SER A 110 23.00 -8.00 13.62
CA SER A 110 23.17 -7.51 12.25
C SER A 110 22.36 -8.35 11.27
N VAL A 111 22.15 -7.86 10.06
CA VAL A 111 21.48 -8.59 8.99
C VAL A 111 22.19 -9.90 8.64
N TYR A 112 23.52 -9.96 8.78
CA TYR A 112 24.31 -11.18 8.56
C TYR A 112 24.03 -12.25 9.61
N GLY A 113 23.61 -11.85 10.83
CA GLY A 113 23.22 -12.78 11.89
C GLY A 113 22.00 -13.64 11.55
N LEU A 114 21.24 -13.29 10.51
CA LEU A 114 20.08 -14.05 10.02
C LEU A 114 20.47 -15.39 9.37
N THR A 115 21.75 -15.59 9.03
CA THR A 115 22.23 -16.84 8.42
C THR A 115 22.48 -17.97 9.43
N ARG A 116 22.48 -17.66 10.74
CA ARG A 116 22.67 -18.68 11.79
C ARG A 116 21.55 -19.71 11.74
N SER A 117 21.91 -20.97 11.87
CA SER A 117 20.93 -22.07 11.92
C SER A 117 20.01 -21.98 13.13
N GLY A 118 18.79 -22.49 12.99
CA GLY A 118 17.80 -22.60 14.06
C GLY A 118 16.97 -21.34 14.33
N LEU A 119 17.16 -20.26 13.54
CA LEU A 119 16.31 -19.08 13.63
C LEU A 119 14.97 -19.32 12.92
N LYS A 120 13.93 -18.65 13.43
CA LYS A 120 12.60 -18.58 12.81
C LYS A 120 12.46 -17.23 12.10
N ILE A 121 12.63 -17.20 10.78
CA ILE A 121 12.54 -15.97 9.99
C ILE A 121 11.23 -15.96 9.21
N VAL A 122 10.54 -14.83 9.21
CA VAL A 122 9.32 -14.59 8.44
C VAL A 122 9.61 -13.57 7.35
N VAL A 123 9.18 -13.86 6.13
CA VAL A 123 9.35 -12.98 4.96
C VAL A 123 8.03 -12.79 4.22
N GLY A 124 7.97 -11.81 3.32
CA GLY A 124 6.85 -11.70 2.39
C GLY A 124 6.90 -12.78 1.32
N ASP A 125 5.75 -13.17 0.81
CA ASP A 125 5.66 -14.01 -0.38
C ASP A 125 6.41 -13.37 -1.57
N ALA A 126 6.82 -14.17 -2.54
CA ALA A 126 7.60 -13.70 -3.68
C ALA A 126 6.80 -12.76 -4.62
N SER A 127 5.47 -12.78 -4.55
CA SER A 127 4.59 -11.90 -5.33
C SER A 127 4.49 -10.50 -4.74
N VAL A 128 4.50 -10.40 -3.38
CA VAL A 128 4.28 -9.12 -2.71
C VAL A 128 5.52 -8.23 -2.70
N PRO A 129 5.37 -6.89 -2.73
CA PRO A 129 6.49 -5.96 -2.77
C PRO A 129 7.53 -6.19 -1.67
N ILE A 130 7.09 -6.44 -0.42
CA ILE A 130 8.01 -6.68 0.71
C ILE A 130 8.87 -7.93 0.50
N GLY A 131 8.32 -9.00 -0.08
CA GLY A 131 9.07 -10.21 -0.40
C GLY A 131 10.08 -9.99 -1.52
N VAL A 132 9.67 -9.29 -2.60
CA VAL A 132 10.57 -8.92 -3.70
C VAL A 132 11.76 -8.10 -3.20
N TYR A 133 11.51 -7.06 -2.40
CA TYR A 133 12.57 -6.21 -1.86
C TYR A 133 13.45 -6.95 -0.86
N THR A 134 12.88 -7.84 -0.03
CA THR A 134 13.64 -8.71 0.87
C THR A 134 14.62 -9.56 0.07
N LYS A 135 14.16 -10.22 -0.99
CA LYS A 135 15.02 -11.03 -1.85
C LYS A 135 16.15 -10.19 -2.46
N GLN A 136 15.85 -9.00 -2.99
CA GLN A 136 16.87 -8.10 -3.55
C GLN A 136 17.95 -7.74 -2.52
N ILE A 137 17.59 -7.44 -1.27
CA ILE A 137 18.53 -7.17 -0.18
C ILE A 137 19.40 -8.40 0.10
N LEU A 138 18.78 -9.58 0.25
CA LEU A 138 19.49 -10.82 0.56
C LEU A 138 20.48 -11.20 -0.54
N ASP A 139 20.08 -11.02 -1.81
CA ASP A 139 20.95 -11.26 -2.98
C ASP A 139 22.12 -10.27 -2.99
N THR A 140 21.86 -8.98 -2.78
CA THR A 140 22.88 -7.93 -2.72
C THR A 140 23.90 -8.17 -1.61
N LEU A 141 23.45 -8.70 -0.46
CA LEU A 141 24.30 -9.04 0.69
C LEU A 141 24.99 -10.41 0.55
N GLY A 142 24.64 -11.21 -0.46
CA GLY A 142 25.19 -12.57 -0.65
C GLY A 142 24.75 -13.58 0.42
N ILE A 143 23.61 -13.35 1.10
CA ILE A 143 23.17 -14.18 2.23
C ILE A 143 21.87 -14.94 1.97
N THR A 144 21.36 -14.92 0.75
CA THR A 144 20.05 -15.52 0.39
C THR A 144 19.95 -16.98 0.82
N ALA A 145 20.94 -17.82 0.48
CA ALA A 145 20.89 -19.26 0.81
C ALA A 145 20.86 -19.53 2.31
N GLY A 146 21.66 -18.77 3.09
CA GLY A 146 21.72 -18.91 4.55
C GLY A 146 20.42 -18.51 5.23
N VAL A 147 19.82 -17.40 4.80
CA VAL A 147 18.55 -16.88 5.37
C VAL A 147 17.38 -17.76 4.95
N THR A 148 17.33 -18.24 3.70
CA THR A 148 16.22 -19.06 3.19
C THR A 148 16.04 -20.35 3.98
N LYS A 149 17.12 -20.96 4.49
CA LYS A 149 17.08 -22.16 5.34
C LYS A 149 16.33 -21.93 6.66
N ASN A 150 16.26 -20.68 7.12
CA ASN A 150 15.62 -20.28 8.36
C ASN A 150 14.18 -19.72 8.15
N VAL A 151 13.70 -19.63 6.90
CA VAL A 151 12.35 -19.12 6.62
C VAL A 151 11.32 -20.16 7.00
N VAL A 152 10.52 -19.84 8.01
CA VAL A 152 9.45 -20.70 8.53
C VAL A 152 8.06 -20.30 8.03
N SER A 153 7.90 -19.08 7.51
CA SER A 153 6.62 -18.60 6.99
C SER A 153 6.80 -17.51 5.94
N ARG A 154 5.85 -17.46 5.00
CA ARG A 154 5.73 -16.44 3.96
C ARG A 154 4.38 -15.75 4.07
N GLU A 155 4.38 -14.43 4.22
CA GLU A 155 3.19 -13.64 4.48
C GLU A 155 2.70 -12.95 3.21
N THR A 156 1.40 -12.82 3.09
CA THR A 156 0.74 -12.16 1.95
C THR A 156 0.85 -10.64 2.00
N ASP A 157 1.27 -10.07 3.15
CA ASP A 157 1.59 -8.66 3.31
C ASP A 157 2.52 -8.41 4.50
N VAL A 158 2.99 -7.15 4.65
CA VAL A 158 3.93 -6.79 5.71
C VAL A 158 3.32 -6.83 7.12
N LYS A 159 2.00 -6.70 7.26
CA LYS A 159 1.36 -6.72 8.59
C LYS A 159 1.39 -8.10 9.22
N GLY A 160 1.29 -9.15 8.41
CA GLY A 160 1.52 -10.54 8.87
C GLY A 160 2.92 -10.71 9.44
N ILE A 161 3.96 -10.19 8.77
CA ILE A 161 5.34 -10.24 9.27
C ILE A 161 5.46 -9.48 10.60
N VAL A 162 4.94 -8.24 10.67
CA VAL A 162 4.98 -7.41 11.88
C VAL A 162 4.31 -8.12 13.05
N ALA A 163 3.14 -8.72 12.83
CA ALA A 163 2.38 -9.41 13.87
C ALA A 163 3.17 -10.60 14.45
N LYS A 164 3.70 -11.49 13.60
CA LYS A 164 4.45 -12.67 14.04
C LYS A 164 5.70 -12.30 14.84
N VAL A 165 6.43 -11.26 14.42
CA VAL A 165 7.60 -10.78 15.17
C VAL A 165 7.19 -10.12 16.49
N ALA A 166 6.15 -9.27 16.48
CA ALA A 166 5.70 -8.57 17.68
C ALA A 166 5.07 -9.49 18.75
N LEU A 167 4.54 -10.65 18.33
CA LEU A 167 4.02 -11.71 19.20
C LEU A 167 5.12 -12.70 19.66
N GLY A 168 6.34 -12.62 19.11
CA GLY A 168 7.42 -13.54 19.43
C GLY A 168 7.31 -14.91 18.74
N GLU A 169 6.42 -15.06 17.75
CA GLU A 169 6.28 -16.28 16.95
C GLU A 169 7.45 -16.47 15.97
N ALA A 170 8.15 -15.38 15.64
CA ALA A 170 9.35 -15.37 14.81
C ALA A 170 10.48 -14.59 15.48
N ASP A 171 11.73 -15.01 15.22
CA ASP A 171 12.93 -14.33 15.71
C ASP A 171 13.25 -13.07 14.92
N ALA A 172 12.86 -13.01 13.65
CA ALA A 172 13.07 -11.86 12.78
C ALA A 172 12.14 -11.84 11.56
N GLY A 173 11.94 -10.63 11.01
CA GLY A 173 11.29 -10.44 9.73
C GLY A 173 11.70 -9.12 9.07
N PHE A 174 11.72 -9.10 7.73
CA PHE A 174 11.93 -7.86 6.98
C PHE A 174 10.63 -7.08 6.88
N VAL A 175 10.68 -5.80 7.27
CA VAL A 175 9.54 -4.88 7.23
C VAL A 175 9.97 -3.51 6.69
N TYR A 176 9.02 -2.66 6.32
CA TYR A 176 9.36 -1.26 6.02
C TYR A 176 9.66 -0.52 7.33
N GLY A 177 10.55 0.47 7.27
CA GLY A 177 10.91 1.27 8.45
C GLY A 177 9.70 1.94 9.11
N THR A 178 8.68 2.29 8.32
CA THR A 178 7.42 2.87 8.80
C THR A 178 6.57 1.90 9.63
N ASP A 179 6.74 0.59 9.46
CA ASP A 179 5.98 -0.43 10.19
C ASP A 179 6.50 -0.70 11.60
N ALA A 180 7.74 -0.29 11.91
CA ALA A 180 8.35 -0.52 13.22
C ALA A 180 7.80 0.41 14.31
N LYS A 181 7.45 1.67 13.95
CA LYS A 181 7.01 2.68 14.92
C LYS A 181 5.79 2.26 15.75
N PRO A 182 4.71 1.71 15.17
CA PRO A 182 3.53 1.27 15.93
C PRO A 182 3.79 0.13 16.93
N VAL A 183 4.86 -0.64 16.71
CA VAL A 183 5.20 -1.82 17.51
C VAL A 183 6.51 -1.66 18.31
N ALA A 184 7.01 -0.44 18.45
CA ALA A 184 8.30 -0.14 19.09
C ALA A 184 8.41 -0.61 20.54
N SER A 185 7.28 -0.70 21.27
CA SER A 185 7.25 -1.25 22.63
C SER A 185 7.53 -2.76 22.69
N LYS A 186 7.19 -3.50 21.62
CA LYS A 186 7.30 -4.96 21.53
C LYS A 186 8.52 -5.44 20.74
N THR A 187 9.17 -4.55 19.99
CA THR A 187 10.19 -4.93 19.01
C THR A 187 11.43 -4.05 19.07
N LYS A 188 12.50 -4.50 18.40
CA LYS A 188 13.72 -3.74 18.13
C LYS A 188 14.05 -3.80 16.64
N ILE A 189 14.82 -2.82 16.18
CA ILE A 189 15.25 -2.69 14.80
C ILE A 189 16.70 -3.13 14.66
N VAL A 190 16.96 -3.98 13.67
CA VAL A 190 18.30 -4.25 13.14
C VAL A 190 18.39 -3.63 11.76
N ARG A 191 19.39 -2.77 11.53
CA ARG A 191 19.51 -2.00 10.29
C ARG A 191 20.01 -2.86 9.15
N VAL A 192 19.46 -2.64 7.97
CA VAL A 192 20.02 -3.08 6.69
C VAL A 192 20.95 -1.97 6.19
N PRO A 193 22.18 -2.27 5.73
CA PRO A 193 23.10 -1.27 5.20
C PRO A 193 22.47 -0.46 4.05
N ASP A 194 22.74 0.84 4.01
CA ASP A 194 22.17 1.75 3.01
C ASP A 194 22.52 1.35 1.57
N TRP A 195 23.74 0.85 1.35
CA TRP A 195 24.19 0.40 0.04
C TRP A 195 23.45 -0.86 -0.48
N ALA A 196 22.83 -1.65 0.42
CA ALA A 196 22.04 -2.82 0.06
C ALA A 196 20.54 -2.52 -0.10
N GLN A 197 20.10 -1.27 0.12
CA GLN A 197 18.70 -0.88 0.00
C GLN A 197 18.29 -0.74 -1.47
N PRO A 198 17.27 -1.47 -1.93
CA PRO A 198 16.69 -1.22 -3.24
C PRO A 198 15.92 0.10 -3.27
N PRO A 199 15.71 0.71 -4.44
CA PRO A 199 14.95 1.95 -4.57
C PRO A 199 13.45 1.68 -4.40
N ILE A 200 12.96 1.72 -3.16
CA ILE A 200 11.55 1.49 -2.85
C ILE A 200 10.73 2.74 -3.15
N ARG A 201 9.83 2.65 -4.11
CA ARG A 201 8.95 3.75 -4.55
C ARG A 201 7.50 3.33 -4.48
N TYR A 202 6.71 4.05 -3.71
CA TYR A 202 5.27 3.88 -3.65
C TYR A 202 4.60 4.66 -4.78
N GLN A 203 3.67 4.03 -5.46
CA GLN A 203 2.88 4.69 -6.51
C GLN A 203 1.40 4.60 -6.21
N LEU A 204 0.65 5.64 -6.60
CA LEU A 204 -0.81 5.63 -6.59
C LEU A 204 -1.35 6.09 -7.95
N ALA A 205 -2.55 5.61 -8.27
CA ALA A 205 -3.25 5.99 -9.49
C ALA A 205 -4.77 5.88 -9.31
N ILE A 206 -5.51 6.62 -10.12
CA ILE A 206 -6.96 6.55 -10.20
C ILE A 206 -7.34 5.37 -11.10
N VAL A 207 -8.32 4.57 -10.67
CA VAL A 207 -8.92 3.50 -11.48
C VAL A 207 -9.80 4.14 -12.55
N LYS A 208 -9.61 3.76 -13.82
CA LYS A 208 -10.34 4.41 -14.93
C LYS A 208 -11.84 4.13 -14.90
N ALA A 209 -12.22 2.92 -14.48
CA ALA A 209 -13.61 2.48 -14.37
C ALA A 209 -14.33 3.02 -13.12
N SER A 210 -13.68 3.82 -12.27
CA SER A 210 -14.30 4.42 -11.10
C SER A 210 -15.45 5.35 -11.49
N ASP A 211 -16.60 5.20 -10.85
CA ASP A 211 -17.75 6.11 -10.95
C ASP A 211 -17.54 7.40 -10.13
N HIS A 212 -16.57 7.39 -9.19
CA HIS A 212 -16.27 8.49 -8.28
C HIS A 212 -15.01 9.28 -8.68
N GLN A 213 -14.82 9.57 -9.99
CA GLN A 213 -13.60 10.21 -10.52
C GLN A 213 -13.22 11.51 -9.81
N ALA A 214 -14.20 12.34 -9.43
CA ALA A 214 -13.95 13.59 -8.73
C ALA A 214 -13.41 13.35 -7.31
N ALA A 215 -13.98 12.39 -6.55
CA ALA A 215 -13.51 12.02 -5.22
C ALA A 215 -12.10 11.39 -5.28
N ALA A 216 -11.86 10.50 -6.26
CA ALA A 216 -10.54 9.91 -6.50
C ALA A 216 -9.48 10.97 -6.80
N LYS A 217 -9.77 11.96 -7.65
CA LYS A 217 -8.85 13.08 -7.94
C LYS A 217 -8.55 13.91 -6.68
N ARG A 218 -9.57 14.20 -5.86
CA ARG A 218 -9.38 14.93 -4.59
C ARG A 218 -8.49 14.16 -3.63
N PHE A 219 -8.69 12.85 -3.49
CA PHE A 219 -7.85 12.00 -2.65
C PHE A 219 -6.38 12.02 -3.11
N VAL A 220 -6.13 11.76 -4.41
CA VAL A 220 -4.78 11.82 -4.98
C VAL A 220 -4.13 13.18 -4.72
N ALA A 221 -4.86 14.27 -4.98
CA ALA A 221 -4.36 15.62 -4.73
C ALA A 221 -4.02 15.85 -3.24
N ARG A 222 -4.83 15.35 -2.29
CA ARG A 222 -4.53 15.41 -0.85
C ARG A 222 -3.24 14.67 -0.51
N VAL A 223 -3.05 13.45 -1.02
CA VAL A 223 -1.84 12.65 -0.74
C VAL A 223 -0.58 13.37 -1.20
N VAL A 224 -0.57 13.98 -2.39
CA VAL A 224 0.61 14.67 -2.95
C VAL A 224 0.73 16.13 -2.51
N SER A 225 -0.26 16.69 -1.80
CA SER A 225 -0.23 18.06 -1.28
C SER A 225 0.87 18.28 -0.24
N LYS A 226 1.19 19.53 0.07
CA LYS A 226 2.13 19.88 1.15
C LYS A 226 1.73 19.25 2.49
N ALA A 227 0.43 19.23 2.83
CA ALA A 227 -0.09 18.63 4.06
C ALA A 227 0.03 17.10 4.04
N GLY A 228 -0.37 16.43 2.94
CA GLY A 228 -0.24 14.98 2.78
C GLY A 228 1.21 14.53 2.84
N ARG A 229 2.11 15.22 2.15
CA ARG A 229 3.56 14.97 2.19
C ARG A 229 4.12 15.12 3.60
N ARG A 230 3.71 16.15 4.36
CA ARG A 230 4.09 16.32 5.77
C ARG A 230 3.60 15.13 6.62
N THR A 231 2.36 14.70 6.43
CA THR A 231 1.80 13.53 7.15
C THR A 231 2.58 12.25 6.85
N LEU A 232 2.94 12.03 5.58
CA LEU A 232 3.79 10.90 5.17
C LEU A 232 5.18 10.97 5.82
N ALA A 233 5.84 12.14 5.81
CA ALA A 233 7.15 12.32 6.43
C ALA A 233 7.11 12.08 7.96
N MET A 234 6.08 12.58 8.65
CA MET A 234 5.88 12.34 10.09
C MET A 234 5.64 10.85 10.41
N ALA A 235 5.06 10.11 9.48
CA ALA A 235 4.92 8.65 9.58
C ALA A 235 6.22 7.88 9.28
N GLY A 236 7.28 8.57 8.81
CA GLY A 236 8.58 7.97 8.53
C GLY A 236 8.83 7.61 7.06
N PHE A 237 7.90 7.96 6.16
CA PHE A 237 8.14 7.78 4.71
C PHE A 237 9.15 8.81 4.20
N GLY A 238 10.02 8.38 3.30
CA GLY A 238 10.77 9.28 2.45
C GLY A 238 9.87 9.93 1.40
N LEU A 239 10.22 11.14 0.97
CA LEU A 239 9.46 11.86 -0.04
C LEU A 239 10.23 11.87 -1.38
N PRO A 240 9.57 11.64 -2.52
CA PRO A 240 10.19 11.84 -3.81
C PRO A 240 10.57 13.31 -3.97
N ARG A 241 11.66 13.57 -4.72
CA ARG A 241 11.98 14.94 -5.13
C ARG A 241 10.79 15.52 -5.88
N ALA A 242 10.45 16.78 -5.62
CA ALA A 242 9.43 17.46 -6.42
C ALA A 242 9.82 17.38 -7.90
N PRO A 243 8.87 17.15 -8.81
CA PRO A 243 9.15 17.31 -10.24
C PRO A 243 9.70 18.74 -10.44
N ARG A 244 10.82 18.84 -11.13
CA ARG A 244 11.36 20.13 -11.59
C ARG A 244 10.48 20.66 -12.71
#